data_abb796df72990473bcc5bba13c12bed7
#
_entry.id   abb796df72990473bcc5bba13c12bed7
#
_cell.length_a   1.000
_cell.length_b   1.000
_cell.length_c   1.000
_cell.angle_alpha   90.00
_cell.angle_beta   90.00
_cell.angle_gamma   90.00
#
_symmetry.space_group_name_H-M   'P 1'
#
loop_
_entity.id
_entity.type
_entity.pdbx_description
1 polymer ?
#
loop_
_entity_poly.entity_id
_entity_poly.type
_entity_poly.pdbx_seq_one_letter_code
_entity_poly.pdbx_strand_id
1 'polypeptide(L)'
;MKKTINTQTYHSLCGDLLLGSFEGRLCLCDWMAEEHRLLADRRLERSLNAVMTDIPSEITAKAAQELDEYFAGRRRSFDLPLLFVGTEFQEKVWNTLLEVPYGETRSYGWMAEMIGNPKAVRAVGTANGSNSISIFAPCHRIIGSNGSLTGYGGGLPAKKFLLELEGVKL
;
A
#
# COMPACT_ATOMS: atom_id res chain seq x y z
N MET A 1 2.75 -14.11 25.54
CA MET A 1 1.97 -12.86 25.47
C MET A 1 2.06 -12.29 24.05
N LYS A 2 0.93 -11.95 23.49
CA LYS A 2 0.91 -11.36 22.14
C LYS A 2 1.34 -9.90 22.18
N LYS A 3 2.02 -9.48 21.13
CA LYS A 3 2.39 -8.08 20.92
C LYS A 3 1.20 -7.31 20.36
N THR A 4 1.35 -6.01 20.21
CA THR A 4 0.27 -5.12 19.78
C THR A 4 0.57 -4.51 18.42
N ILE A 5 -0.43 -4.52 17.52
CA ILE A 5 -0.44 -3.70 16.33
C ILE A 5 -1.30 -2.48 16.66
N ASN A 6 -0.69 -1.32 16.74
CA ASN A 6 -1.42 -0.08 17.02
C ASN A 6 -2.11 0.40 15.75
N THR A 7 -3.40 0.70 15.83
CA THR A 7 -4.16 1.12 14.66
C THR A 7 -4.84 2.47 14.85
N GLN A 8 -5.12 3.11 13.73
CA GLN A 8 -5.80 4.41 13.67
C GLN A 8 -6.47 4.54 12.31
N THR A 9 -7.70 5.03 12.28
CA THR A 9 -8.40 5.29 11.02
C THR A 9 -7.96 6.62 10.44
N TYR A 10 -7.79 6.66 9.13
CA TYR A 10 -7.48 7.89 8.40
C TYR A 10 -8.55 8.12 7.34
N HIS A 11 -9.19 9.29 7.38
CA HIS A 11 -10.23 9.67 6.41
C HIS A 11 -9.60 10.47 5.27
N SER A 12 -9.48 9.84 4.09
CA SER A 12 -8.92 10.51 2.93
C SER A 12 -10.01 11.00 1.99
N LEU A 13 -9.61 11.83 1.03
CA LEU A 13 -10.52 12.35 0.01
C LEU A 13 -11.07 11.26 -0.92
N CYS A 14 -10.44 10.10 -0.98
CA CYS A 14 -10.86 9.01 -1.86
C CYS A 14 -11.19 7.71 -1.13
N GLY A 15 -11.37 7.76 0.19
CA GLY A 15 -11.77 6.61 0.99
C GLY A 15 -11.05 6.52 2.32
N ASP A 16 -11.60 5.73 3.23
CA ASP A 16 -11.03 5.54 4.56
C ASP A 16 -9.95 4.47 4.55
N LEU A 17 -8.88 4.73 5.28
CA LEU A 17 -7.75 3.83 5.43
C LEU A 17 -7.56 3.45 6.89
N LEU A 18 -7.16 2.20 7.12
CA LEU A 18 -6.71 1.76 8.44
C LEU A 18 -5.18 1.79 8.44
N LEU A 19 -4.62 2.61 9.34
CA LEU A 19 -3.18 2.68 9.55
C LEU A 19 -2.79 1.74 10.68
N GLY A 20 -1.68 1.04 10.54
CA GLY A 20 -1.21 0.14 11.59
C GLY A 20 0.30 0.16 11.73
N SER A 21 0.78 0.10 12.96
CA SER A 21 2.21 0.03 13.24
C SER A 21 2.53 -1.14 14.15
N PHE A 22 3.76 -1.63 13.99
CA PHE A 22 4.26 -2.74 14.79
C PHE A 22 5.76 -2.53 15.02
N GLU A 23 6.16 -2.50 16.28
CA GLU A 23 7.56 -2.34 16.68
C GLU A 23 8.27 -1.18 15.96
N GLY A 24 7.61 -0.02 15.91
CA GLY A 24 8.21 1.19 15.36
C GLY A 24 8.20 1.29 13.84
N ARG A 25 7.47 0.42 13.14
CA ARG A 25 7.37 0.44 11.68
C ARG A 25 5.92 0.41 11.23
N LEU A 26 5.63 1.04 10.10
CA LEU A 26 4.30 1.00 9.49
C LEU A 26 4.11 -0.35 8.80
N CYS A 27 3.11 -1.11 9.21
CA CYS A 27 2.82 -2.43 8.65
C CYS A 27 1.47 -2.48 7.94
N LEU A 28 0.67 -1.42 8.03
CA LEU A 28 -0.68 -1.39 7.48
C LEU A 28 -1.05 0.03 7.08
N CYS A 29 -1.55 0.18 5.87
CA CYS A 29 -2.24 1.36 5.37
C CYS A 29 -3.16 0.86 4.27
N ASP A 30 -4.34 0.38 4.66
CA ASP A 30 -5.19 -0.33 3.71
C ASP A 30 -6.62 0.16 3.76
N TRP A 31 -7.33 -0.03 2.65
CA TRP A 31 -8.67 0.47 2.44
C TRP A 31 -9.68 -0.27 3.29
N MET A 32 -10.45 0.48 4.08
CA MET A 32 -11.42 -0.12 5.02
C MET A 32 -12.63 -0.70 4.33
N ALA A 33 -12.98 -0.22 3.15
CA ALA A 33 -14.13 -0.73 2.39
C ALA A 33 -13.84 -2.02 1.63
N GLU A 34 -12.64 -2.56 1.71
CA GLU A 34 -12.28 -3.79 1.02
C GLU A 34 -12.98 -5.00 1.64
N GLU A 35 -13.60 -5.84 0.79
CA GLU A 35 -14.37 -7.02 1.24
C GLU A 35 -13.54 -8.01 2.04
N HIS A 36 -12.24 -8.09 1.76
CA HIS A 36 -11.33 -9.05 2.41
C HIS A 36 -10.62 -8.47 3.64
N ARG A 37 -11.07 -7.30 4.13
CA ARG A 37 -10.40 -6.60 5.22
C ARG A 37 -10.20 -7.48 6.45
N LEU A 38 -11.24 -8.17 6.90
CA LEU A 38 -11.16 -8.98 8.10
C LEU A 38 -10.17 -10.14 7.96
N LEU A 39 -10.14 -10.80 6.79
CA LEU A 39 -9.20 -11.89 6.52
C LEU A 39 -7.76 -11.38 6.50
N ALA A 40 -7.54 -10.22 5.87
CA ALA A 40 -6.22 -9.60 5.80
C ALA A 40 -5.73 -9.21 7.19
N ASP A 41 -6.59 -8.65 8.00
CA ASP A 41 -6.26 -8.26 9.38
C ASP A 41 -5.89 -9.48 10.23
N ARG A 42 -6.66 -10.55 10.16
CA ARG A 42 -6.38 -11.78 10.89
C ARG A 42 -5.08 -12.44 10.43
N ARG A 43 -4.80 -12.38 9.14
CA ARG A 43 -3.54 -12.90 8.59
C ARG A 43 -2.36 -12.12 9.13
N LEU A 44 -2.47 -10.81 9.18
CA LEU A 44 -1.43 -9.94 9.72
C LEU A 44 -1.19 -10.23 11.21
N GLU A 45 -2.27 -10.31 11.99
CA GLU A 45 -2.18 -10.64 13.42
C GLU A 45 -1.50 -11.98 13.66
N ARG A 46 -1.84 -12.98 12.85
CA ARG A 46 -1.25 -14.31 12.97
C ARG A 46 0.24 -14.29 12.61
N SER A 47 0.59 -13.64 11.52
CA SER A 47 1.97 -13.57 11.04
C SER A 47 2.90 -12.87 12.02
N LEU A 48 2.38 -11.85 12.72
CA LEU A 48 3.15 -11.07 13.69
C LEU A 48 2.99 -11.57 15.12
N ASN A 49 2.12 -12.56 15.33
CA ASN A 49 1.73 -13.01 16.68
C ASN A 49 1.33 -11.81 17.53
N ALA A 50 0.40 -11.01 17.03
CA ALA A 50 -0.01 -9.74 17.63
C ALA A 50 -1.50 -9.55 17.54
N VAL A 51 -2.02 -8.57 18.28
CA VAL A 51 -3.43 -8.19 18.29
C VAL A 51 -3.56 -6.75 17.90
N MET A 52 -4.47 -6.45 16.98
CA MET A 52 -4.80 -5.08 16.61
C MET A 52 -5.53 -4.39 17.77
N THR A 53 -5.06 -3.19 18.08
CA THR A 53 -5.62 -2.38 19.14
C THR A 53 -5.84 -0.97 18.60
N ASP A 54 -7.05 -0.44 18.78
CA ASP A 54 -7.42 0.89 18.28
C ASP A 54 -6.85 1.98 19.20
N ILE A 55 -5.53 2.04 19.26
CA ILE A 55 -4.76 3.03 20.00
C ILE A 55 -3.66 3.52 19.06
N PRO A 56 -3.63 4.82 18.70
CA PRO A 56 -2.59 5.37 17.85
C PRO A 56 -1.19 5.21 18.44
N SER A 57 -0.19 5.25 17.59
CA SER A 57 1.23 5.27 17.95
C SER A 57 1.89 6.48 17.31
N GLU A 58 3.16 6.73 17.65
CA GLU A 58 3.94 7.76 16.96
C GLU A 58 4.00 7.50 15.47
N ILE A 59 4.12 6.23 15.07
CA ILE A 59 4.21 5.84 13.66
C ILE A 59 2.87 6.07 12.94
N THR A 60 1.75 5.65 13.51
CA THR A 60 0.45 5.89 12.87
C THR A 60 0.12 7.38 12.81
N ALA A 61 0.47 8.15 13.84
CA ALA A 61 0.26 9.59 13.84
C ALA A 61 1.12 10.28 12.77
N LYS A 62 2.38 9.87 12.63
CA LYS A 62 3.26 10.39 11.58
C LYS A 62 2.77 10.00 10.19
N ALA A 63 2.28 8.77 10.03
CA ALA A 63 1.69 8.33 8.77
C ALA A 63 0.50 9.20 8.38
N ALA A 64 -0.38 9.50 9.34
CA ALA A 64 -1.52 10.38 9.10
C ALA A 64 -1.07 11.79 8.67
N GLN A 65 -0.03 12.31 9.33
CA GLN A 65 0.53 13.62 8.97
C GLN A 65 1.11 13.61 7.56
N GLU A 66 1.87 12.57 7.21
CA GLU A 66 2.46 12.46 5.87
C GLU A 66 1.38 12.31 4.79
N LEU A 67 0.30 11.59 5.10
CA LEU A 67 -0.85 11.49 4.19
C LEU A 67 -1.54 12.84 4.01
N ASP A 68 -1.70 13.61 5.10
CA ASP A 68 -2.27 14.97 4.99
C ASP A 68 -1.46 15.82 4.01
N GLU A 69 -0.14 15.77 4.12
CA GLU A 69 0.77 16.51 3.24
C GLU A 69 0.70 15.98 1.80
N TYR A 70 0.61 14.66 1.64
CA TYR A 70 0.49 14.03 0.33
C TYR A 70 -0.81 14.46 -0.38
N PHE A 71 -1.95 14.36 0.31
CA PHE A 71 -3.24 14.75 -0.26
C PHE A 71 -3.35 16.26 -0.50
N ALA A 72 -2.59 17.05 0.21
CA ALA A 72 -2.51 18.50 -0.02
C ALA A 72 -1.54 18.88 -1.15
N GLY A 73 -0.89 17.90 -1.77
CA GLY A 73 0.07 18.14 -2.86
C GLY A 73 1.43 18.65 -2.38
N ARG A 74 1.72 18.55 -1.10
CA ARG A 74 2.96 19.08 -0.50
C ARG A 74 4.02 18.01 -0.23
N ARG A 75 3.69 16.73 -0.40
CA ARG A 75 4.62 15.62 -0.15
C ARG A 75 4.62 14.67 -1.32
N ARG A 76 5.82 14.32 -1.78
CA ARG A 76 6.02 13.39 -2.91
C ARG A 76 6.70 12.08 -2.50
N SER A 77 7.29 12.02 -1.32
CA SER A 77 7.95 10.83 -0.81
C SER A 77 7.66 10.67 0.69
N PHE A 78 7.81 9.45 1.19
CA PHE A 78 7.50 9.14 2.57
C PHE A 78 8.76 8.68 3.31
N ASP A 79 8.86 9.06 4.59
CA ASP A 79 10.07 8.83 5.39
C ASP A 79 9.92 7.73 6.44
N LEU A 80 8.74 7.11 6.53
CA LEU A 80 8.48 6.10 7.55
C LEU A 80 9.14 4.77 7.23
N PRO A 81 9.70 4.08 8.23
CA PRO A 81 10.12 2.71 8.03
C PRO A 81 8.92 1.80 7.82
N LEU A 82 8.98 0.94 6.82
CA LEU A 82 7.90 0.02 6.47
C LEU A 82 8.24 -1.40 6.92
N LEU A 83 7.22 -2.14 7.31
CA LEU A 83 7.32 -3.57 7.58
C LEU A 83 6.38 -4.30 6.65
N PHE A 84 6.92 -4.94 5.63
CA PHE A 84 6.15 -5.80 4.76
C PHE A 84 6.02 -7.19 5.37
N VAL A 85 4.81 -7.71 5.38
CA VAL A 85 4.51 -9.05 5.92
C VAL A 85 3.83 -9.88 4.84
N GLY A 86 4.56 -10.80 4.24
CA GLY A 86 4.06 -11.63 3.16
C GLY A 86 5.07 -12.70 2.77
N THR A 87 4.81 -13.37 1.65
CA THR A 87 5.76 -14.35 1.10
C THR A 87 6.99 -13.63 0.55
N GLU A 88 8.06 -14.38 0.33
CA GLU A 88 9.28 -13.85 -0.27
C GLU A 88 8.99 -13.16 -1.62
N PHE A 89 8.16 -13.77 -2.45
CA PHE A 89 7.75 -13.22 -3.73
C PHE A 89 6.97 -11.90 -3.56
N GLN A 90 6.01 -11.88 -2.65
CA GLN A 90 5.21 -10.68 -2.36
C GLN A 90 6.10 -9.54 -1.87
N GLU A 91 6.99 -9.82 -0.93
CA GLU A 91 7.89 -8.78 -0.40
C GLU A 91 8.80 -8.23 -1.49
N LYS A 92 9.25 -9.07 -2.41
CA LYS A 92 10.06 -8.63 -3.54
C LYS A 92 9.28 -7.67 -4.45
N VAL A 93 8.02 -7.97 -4.74
CA VAL A 93 7.14 -7.09 -5.52
C VAL A 93 6.94 -5.77 -4.79
N TRP A 94 6.59 -5.82 -3.50
CA TRP A 94 6.31 -4.61 -2.73
C TRP A 94 7.54 -3.72 -2.56
N ASN A 95 8.71 -4.30 -2.36
CA ASN A 95 9.95 -3.53 -2.29
C ASN A 95 10.26 -2.85 -3.63
N THR A 96 9.95 -3.52 -4.75
CA THR A 96 10.16 -2.94 -6.08
C THR A 96 9.23 -1.75 -6.33
N LEU A 97 8.03 -1.74 -5.74
CA LEU A 97 7.12 -0.60 -5.82
C LEU A 97 7.76 0.70 -5.33
N LEU A 98 8.64 0.61 -4.34
CA LEU A 98 9.30 1.77 -3.77
C LEU A 98 10.22 2.48 -4.76
N GLU A 99 10.54 1.83 -5.87
CA GLU A 99 11.40 2.41 -6.92
C GLU A 99 10.60 3.20 -7.96
N VAL A 100 9.26 3.14 -7.93
CA VAL A 100 8.43 3.89 -8.88
C VAL A 100 8.21 5.31 -8.38
N PRO A 101 8.74 6.31 -9.09
CA PRO A 101 8.66 7.70 -8.62
C PRO A 101 7.25 8.27 -8.62
N TYR A 102 7.06 9.29 -7.80
CA TYR A 102 5.85 10.10 -7.78
C TYR A 102 5.54 10.65 -9.18
N GLY A 103 4.29 10.55 -9.60
CA GLY A 103 3.84 11.07 -10.88
C GLY A 103 4.21 10.21 -12.08
N GLU A 104 4.75 9.02 -11.86
CA GLU A 104 5.11 8.09 -12.93
C GLU A 104 4.36 6.78 -12.76
N THR A 105 4.20 6.07 -13.87
CA THR A 105 3.57 4.76 -13.87
C THR A 105 4.50 3.72 -14.50
N ARG A 106 4.26 2.47 -14.16
CA ARG A 106 4.97 1.33 -14.74
C ARG A 106 3.95 0.22 -15.01
N SER A 107 4.27 -0.67 -15.93
CA SER A 107 3.41 -1.80 -16.25
C SER A 107 3.70 -3.01 -15.33
N TYR A 108 2.77 -3.95 -15.29
CA TYR A 108 3.00 -5.21 -14.60
C TYR A 108 4.16 -5.98 -15.23
N GLY A 109 4.34 -5.87 -16.56
CA GLY A 109 5.47 -6.47 -17.27
C GLY A 109 6.81 -5.88 -16.83
N TRP A 110 6.87 -4.57 -16.63
CA TRP A 110 8.06 -3.91 -16.11
C TRP A 110 8.42 -4.47 -14.72
N MET A 111 7.41 -4.62 -13.87
CA MET A 111 7.60 -5.17 -12.53
C MET A 111 8.14 -6.60 -12.58
N ALA A 112 7.57 -7.43 -13.46
CA ALA A 112 8.01 -8.81 -13.63
C ALA A 112 9.48 -8.89 -14.08
N GLU A 113 9.89 -8.00 -14.98
CA GLU A 113 11.30 -7.92 -15.41
C GLU A 113 12.21 -7.49 -14.26
N MET A 114 11.79 -6.48 -13.48
CA MET A 114 12.58 -5.96 -12.37
C MET A 114 12.85 -7.01 -11.28
N ILE A 115 11.90 -7.89 -11.03
CA ILE A 115 12.09 -8.97 -10.03
C ILE A 115 12.80 -10.19 -10.61
N GLY A 116 13.21 -10.13 -11.88
CA GLY A 116 13.96 -11.21 -12.54
C GLY A 116 13.11 -12.37 -13.02
N ASN A 117 11.81 -12.17 -13.19
CA ASN A 117 10.90 -13.21 -13.67
C ASN A 117 9.89 -12.64 -14.66
N PRO A 118 10.31 -12.40 -15.93
CA PRO A 118 9.47 -11.76 -16.95
C PRO A 118 8.16 -12.48 -17.25
N LYS A 119 8.10 -13.77 -16.96
CA LYS A 119 6.89 -14.58 -17.20
C LYS A 119 5.87 -14.49 -16.07
N ALA A 120 6.23 -13.88 -14.95
CA ALA A 120 5.40 -13.83 -13.74
C ALA A 120 4.42 -12.66 -13.71
N VAL A 121 3.98 -12.13 -14.87
CA VAL A 121 3.12 -10.94 -14.93
C VAL A 121 1.83 -11.13 -14.13
N ARG A 122 1.21 -12.30 -14.23
CA ARG A 122 -0.03 -12.61 -13.50
C ARG A 122 0.19 -12.67 -11.99
N ALA A 123 1.25 -13.36 -11.58
CA ALA A 123 1.60 -13.47 -10.15
C ALA A 123 1.97 -12.10 -9.57
N VAL A 124 2.65 -11.27 -10.35
CA VAL A 124 2.97 -9.89 -9.99
C VAL A 124 1.69 -9.09 -9.77
N GLY A 125 0.72 -9.21 -10.67
CA GLY A 125 -0.56 -8.53 -10.53
C GLY A 125 -1.28 -8.92 -9.23
N THR A 126 -1.29 -10.21 -8.91
CA THR A 126 -1.88 -10.70 -7.67
C THR A 126 -1.14 -10.17 -6.44
N ALA A 127 0.19 -10.21 -6.45
CA ALA A 127 1.00 -9.68 -5.35
C ALA A 127 0.81 -8.18 -5.18
N ASN A 128 0.76 -7.44 -6.29
CA ASN A 128 0.49 -5.99 -6.26
C ASN A 128 -0.85 -5.70 -5.59
N GLY A 129 -1.88 -6.47 -5.93
CA GLY A 129 -3.21 -6.34 -5.33
C GLY A 129 -3.27 -6.74 -3.86
N SER A 130 -2.32 -7.53 -3.39
CA SER A 130 -2.24 -7.97 -1.99
C SER A 130 -1.47 -7.00 -1.10
N ASN A 131 -0.96 -5.89 -1.64
CA ASN A 131 -0.22 -4.90 -0.88
C ASN A 131 -1.12 -4.27 0.19
N SER A 132 -0.71 -4.40 1.45
CA SER A 132 -1.47 -3.86 2.59
C SER A 132 -0.91 -2.52 3.10
N ILE A 133 0.06 -1.94 2.40
CA ILE A 133 0.60 -0.61 2.74
C ILE A 133 0.42 0.30 1.52
N SER A 134 -0.83 0.56 1.17
CA SER A 134 -1.18 1.40 0.02
C SER A 134 -0.63 2.81 0.15
N ILE A 135 -0.36 3.45 -0.94
CA ILE A 135 0.18 4.81 -1.06
C ILE A 135 1.66 4.89 -0.68
N PHE A 136 2.05 4.45 0.52
CA PHE A 136 3.45 4.40 0.94
C PHE A 136 4.26 3.43 0.05
N ALA A 137 3.69 2.26 -0.24
CA ALA A 137 4.18 1.37 -1.29
C ALA A 137 3.21 1.56 -2.46
N PRO A 138 3.62 2.28 -3.52
CA PRO A 138 2.67 2.87 -4.47
C PRO A 138 2.13 1.91 -5.53
N CYS A 139 1.36 0.91 -5.10
CA CYS A 139 0.77 -0.06 -6.01
C CYS A 139 -0.22 0.57 -7.00
N HIS A 140 -0.73 1.77 -6.70
CA HIS A 140 -1.58 2.52 -7.63
C HIS A 140 -0.83 3.00 -8.87
N ARG A 141 0.52 3.03 -8.84
CA ARG A 141 1.35 3.45 -9.99
C ARG A 141 1.61 2.32 -10.98
N ILE A 142 1.12 1.12 -10.71
CA ILE A 142 1.24 -0.01 -11.64
C ILE A 142 -0.06 -0.14 -12.42
N ILE A 143 0.04 -0.06 -13.75
CA ILE A 143 -1.10 -0.06 -14.66
C ILE A 143 -0.90 -1.09 -15.77
N GLY A 144 -1.95 -1.32 -16.59
CA GLY A 144 -1.84 -2.22 -17.73
C GLY A 144 -0.84 -1.68 -18.77
N SER A 145 -0.22 -2.58 -19.53
CA SER A 145 0.75 -2.20 -20.56
C SER A 145 0.17 -1.31 -21.64
N ASN A 146 -1.15 -1.36 -21.84
CA ASN A 146 -1.87 -0.49 -22.77
C ASN A 146 -2.35 0.82 -22.13
N GLY A 147 -1.90 1.11 -20.89
CA GLY A 147 -2.29 2.31 -20.15
C GLY A 147 -3.61 2.20 -19.41
N SER A 148 -4.29 1.06 -19.47
CA SER A 148 -5.58 0.89 -18.79
C SER A 148 -5.40 0.74 -17.27
N LEU A 149 -6.35 1.29 -16.51
CA LEU A 149 -6.40 1.09 -15.07
C LEU A 149 -7.02 -0.27 -14.79
N THR A 150 -6.28 -1.10 -14.07
CA THR A 150 -6.73 -2.43 -13.66
C THR A 150 -6.70 -2.52 -12.15
N GLY A 151 -7.46 -3.43 -11.59
CA GLY A 151 -7.66 -3.71 -10.18
C GLY A 151 -6.91 -2.88 -9.13
N TYR A 152 -7.64 -2.45 -8.11
CA TYR A 152 -7.05 -1.74 -6.98
C TYR A 152 -7.91 -1.99 -5.74
N GLY A 153 -7.26 -2.22 -4.57
CA GLY A 153 -7.97 -2.50 -3.32
C GLY A 153 -8.94 -1.42 -2.91
N GLY A 154 -8.59 -0.16 -3.15
CA GLY A 154 -9.48 0.98 -2.89
C GLY A 154 -10.50 1.25 -3.99
N GLY A 155 -10.52 0.45 -5.04
CA GLY A 155 -11.38 0.63 -6.21
C GLY A 155 -10.73 1.50 -7.28
N LEU A 156 -11.18 1.35 -8.52
CA LEU A 156 -10.63 2.13 -9.64
C LEU A 156 -10.80 3.64 -9.49
N PRO A 157 -11.92 4.16 -8.93
CA PRO A 157 -12.03 5.60 -8.67
C PRO A 157 -10.93 6.12 -7.75
N ALA A 158 -10.56 5.38 -6.71
CA ALA A 158 -9.47 5.78 -5.81
C ALA A 158 -8.12 5.73 -6.53
N LYS A 159 -7.88 4.70 -7.33
CA LYS A 159 -6.65 4.59 -8.13
C LYS A 159 -6.50 5.78 -9.06
N LYS A 160 -7.57 6.12 -9.79
CA LYS A 160 -7.60 7.26 -10.69
C LYS A 160 -7.35 8.56 -9.94
N PHE A 161 -8.01 8.74 -8.78
CA PHE A 161 -7.83 9.93 -7.95
C PHE A 161 -6.36 10.12 -7.55
N LEU A 162 -5.71 9.06 -7.08
CA LEU A 162 -4.31 9.12 -6.66
C LEU A 162 -3.38 9.47 -7.81
N LEU A 163 -3.58 8.85 -8.97
CA LEU A 163 -2.76 9.12 -10.15
C LEU A 163 -2.94 10.56 -10.62
N GLU A 164 -4.16 11.05 -10.69
CA GLU A 164 -4.44 12.43 -11.09
C GLU A 164 -3.88 13.43 -10.07
N LEU A 165 -3.98 13.12 -8.78
CA LEU A 165 -3.37 13.92 -7.72
C LEU A 165 -1.86 14.08 -7.95
N GLU A 166 -1.22 13.02 -8.41
CA GLU A 166 0.22 13.01 -8.70
C GLU A 166 0.57 13.64 -10.05
N GLY A 167 -0.42 14.11 -10.80
CA GLY A 167 -0.20 14.76 -12.07
C GLY A 167 -0.13 13.84 -13.27
N VAL A 168 -0.51 12.58 -13.11
CA VAL A 168 -0.57 11.62 -14.22
C VAL A 168 -1.79 11.94 -15.08
N LYS A 169 -1.57 12.09 -16.37
CA LYS A 169 -2.67 12.29 -17.34
C LYS A 169 -3.21 10.92 -17.77
N LEU A 170 -4.51 10.75 -17.62
CA LEU A 170 -5.19 9.50 -17.97
C LEU A 170 -6.13 9.70 -19.15
#